data_9e48cc8a687aa4621759103867bc719d
#
_entry.id   9e48cc8a687aa4621759103867bc719d
#
_cell.length_a   1.000
_cell.length_b   1.000
_cell.length_c   1.000
_cell.angle_alpha   90.00
_cell.angle_beta   90.00
_cell.angle_gamma   90.00
#
_symmetry.space_group_name_H-M   'P 1'
#
loop_
_entity.id
_entity.type
_entity.pdbx_description
1 polymer ?
#
loop_
_entity_poly.entity_id
_entity_poly.type
_entity_poly.pdbx_seq_one_letter_code
_entity_poly.pdbx_strand_id
1 'polypeptide(L)'
;MYIDAHAHILSFEYGENLGKVIESVKNDGEIILVNDVGYDLKSSEESVNLSNRYGFIFSTIGIHPYDADKFDNYALKTLKELAENKKVIAIGEIGLDYYRKITDFTLQKKVFEQQLILSKELGLPFMIHSRDACRDTIEIIKKIGYFNGVFHSFDYGTKEIEEIIGLGLYVSFSGMLTFKKKEKLREAAKVVPIEKVFMETDSPFLAPVPMRGKTNMPIYVKYVYKYFANLKNIDEKELHVKIIENFEKLFGKSKIYLENTRRQRQYV
;
A
#
# COMPACT_ATOMS: atom_id res chain seq x y z
N MET A 1 13.90 -1.85 -11.90
CA MET A 1 13.32 -0.67 -11.20
C MET A 1 12.15 -1.14 -10.34
N TYR A 2 12.19 -0.89 -9.05
CA TYR A 2 11.20 -1.38 -8.11
C TYR A 2 10.41 -0.23 -7.48
N ILE A 3 9.13 -0.47 -7.21
CA ILE A 3 8.25 0.37 -6.40
C ILE A 3 7.88 -0.43 -5.17
N ASP A 4 8.01 0.16 -3.99
CA ASP A 4 7.39 -0.35 -2.78
C ASP A 4 6.04 0.36 -2.60
N ALA A 5 4.95 -0.35 -2.85
CA ALA A 5 3.62 0.25 -2.88
C ALA A 5 3.05 0.55 -1.49
N HIS A 6 3.63 -0.01 -0.42
CA HIS A 6 3.19 0.21 0.96
C HIS A 6 4.33 -0.07 1.94
N ALA A 7 4.75 0.96 2.67
CA ALA A 7 5.71 0.88 3.76
C ALA A 7 5.34 1.89 4.86
N HIS A 8 5.70 1.60 6.09
CA HIS A 8 5.61 2.52 7.22
C HIS A 8 7.02 2.97 7.62
N ILE A 9 7.61 3.89 6.83
CA ILE A 9 9.00 4.36 7.03
C ILE A 9 9.14 5.04 8.40
N LEU A 10 8.10 5.73 8.84
CA LEU A 10 8.07 6.46 10.12
C LEU A 10 7.64 5.59 11.31
N SER A 11 7.57 4.27 11.14
CA SER A 11 7.25 3.36 12.24
C SER A 11 8.27 3.50 13.38
N PHE A 12 7.78 3.52 14.61
CA PHE A 12 8.61 3.52 15.83
C PHE A 12 9.56 2.31 15.91
N GLU A 13 9.25 1.24 15.23
CA GLU A 13 10.06 0.02 15.10
C GLU A 13 11.46 0.28 14.51
N TYR A 14 11.61 1.34 13.72
CA TYR A 14 12.92 1.74 13.21
C TYR A 14 13.71 2.57 14.22
N GLY A 15 13.05 3.31 15.11
CA GLY A 15 13.70 4.14 16.13
C GLY A 15 14.81 5.00 15.53
N GLU A 16 16.02 4.92 16.13
CA GLU A 16 17.20 5.65 15.66
C GLU A 16 17.72 5.20 14.27
N ASN A 17 17.21 4.10 13.73
CA ASN A 17 17.64 3.58 12.43
C ASN A 17 16.89 4.20 11.24
N LEU A 18 15.92 5.09 11.44
CA LEU A 18 15.18 5.75 10.35
C LEU A 18 16.11 6.33 9.27
N GLY A 19 17.17 7.04 9.69
CA GLY A 19 18.16 7.56 8.75
C GLY A 19 18.81 6.50 7.88
N LYS A 20 19.12 5.35 8.47
CA LYS A 20 19.71 4.20 7.74
C LYS A 20 18.73 3.59 6.75
N VAL A 21 17.43 3.55 7.08
CA VAL A 21 16.38 3.07 6.16
C VAL A 21 16.33 3.95 4.91
N ILE A 22 16.25 5.27 5.09
CA ILE A 22 16.21 6.23 3.99
C ILE A 22 17.49 6.15 3.14
N GLU A 23 18.66 6.12 3.78
CA GLU A 23 19.94 6.00 3.07
C GLU A 23 20.05 4.66 2.32
N SER A 24 19.52 3.57 2.85
CA SER A 24 19.51 2.28 2.17
C SER A 24 18.72 2.33 0.87
N VAL A 25 17.57 3.03 0.84
CA VAL A 25 16.76 3.22 -0.37
C VAL A 25 17.50 4.11 -1.37
N LYS A 26 18.08 5.23 -0.92
CA LYS A 26 18.86 6.15 -1.78
C LYS A 26 20.04 5.47 -2.46
N ASN A 27 20.78 4.66 -1.69
CA ASN A 27 22.00 4.01 -2.15
C ASN A 27 21.74 2.74 -2.96
N ASP A 28 20.57 2.15 -2.84
CA ASP A 28 20.18 0.95 -3.60
C ASP A 28 20.16 1.19 -5.11
N GLY A 29 19.73 2.36 -5.54
CA GLY A 29 19.72 2.77 -6.95
C GLY A 29 18.65 2.09 -7.81
N GLU A 30 18.00 1.02 -7.37
CA GLU A 30 16.96 0.31 -8.13
C GLU A 30 15.55 0.59 -7.61
N ILE A 31 15.40 0.96 -6.33
CA ILE A 31 14.12 1.44 -5.79
C ILE A 31 13.87 2.85 -6.33
N ILE A 32 12.79 3.02 -7.06
CA ILE A 32 12.45 4.31 -7.69
C ILE A 32 11.38 5.08 -6.94
N LEU A 33 10.57 4.38 -6.16
CA LEU A 33 9.50 4.99 -5.37
C LEU A 33 9.17 4.12 -4.16
N VAL A 34 8.91 4.79 -3.04
CA VAL A 34 8.32 4.19 -1.84
C VAL A 34 7.08 5.00 -1.47
N ASN A 35 5.95 4.33 -1.29
CA ASN A 35 4.75 4.92 -0.73
C ASN A 35 4.77 4.73 0.78
N ASP A 36 5.03 5.81 1.51
CA ASP A 36 5.01 5.85 2.96
C ASP A 36 3.58 6.07 3.45
N VAL A 37 3.09 5.18 4.30
CA VAL A 37 1.68 5.09 4.66
C VAL A 37 1.46 5.49 6.12
N GLY A 38 0.69 6.56 6.33
CA GLY A 38 0.20 6.96 7.64
C GLY A 38 -0.94 6.03 8.11
N TYR A 39 -1.06 5.88 9.41
CA TYR A 39 -2.09 5.05 10.06
C TYR A 39 -2.87 5.81 11.13
N ASP A 40 -2.43 7.03 11.47
CA ASP A 40 -3.13 8.00 12.31
C ASP A 40 -2.83 9.43 11.80
N LEU A 41 -3.39 10.46 12.43
CA LEU A 41 -3.14 11.84 12.00
C LEU A 41 -1.66 12.23 12.07
N LYS A 42 -1.01 11.89 13.16
CA LYS A 42 0.38 12.24 13.38
C LYS A 42 1.29 11.61 12.33
N SER A 43 1.17 10.30 12.12
CA SER A 43 1.96 9.59 11.10
C SER A 43 1.62 10.05 9.68
N SER A 44 0.35 10.44 9.41
CA SER A 44 -0.05 11.04 8.14
C SER A 44 0.64 12.39 7.89
N GLU A 45 0.67 13.29 8.88
CA GLU A 45 1.38 14.57 8.80
C GLU A 45 2.89 14.37 8.61
N GLU A 46 3.48 13.47 9.38
CA GLU A 46 4.91 13.14 9.32
C GLU A 46 5.28 12.52 7.96
N SER A 47 4.43 11.65 7.40
CA SER A 47 4.61 11.07 6.07
C SER A 47 4.61 12.13 4.98
N VAL A 48 3.68 13.08 5.01
CA VAL A 48 3.65 14.23 4.09
C VAL A 48 4.94 15.05 4.21
N ASN A 49 5.38 15.34 5.44
CA ASN A 49 6.63 16.06 5.67
C ASN A 49 7.85 15.30 5.12
N LEU A 50 7.88 13.98 5.30
CA LEU A 50 8.95 13.13 4.77
C LEU A 50 8.96 13.13 3.23
N SER A 51 7.80 12.97 2.61
CA SER A 51 7.66 12.95 1.15
C SER A 51 8.08 14.28 0.50
N ASN A 52 7.88 15.41 1.18
CA ASN A 52 8.36 16.72 0.71
C ASN A 52 9.89 16.85 0.75
N ARG A 53 10.58 16.09 1.60
CA ARG A 53 12.05 16.10 1.71
C ARG A 53 12.74 15.17 0.71
N TYR A 54 12.07 14.08 0.33
CA TYR A 54 12.66 13.04 -0.52
C TYR A 54 11.84 12.80 -1.76
N GLY A 55 12.40 13.08 -2.93
CA GLY A 55 11.72 13.02 -4.21
C GLY A 55 11.07 11.66 -4.51
N PHE A 56 11.70 10.56 -4.08
CA PHE A 56 11.24 9.19 -4.30
C PHE A 56 10.18 8.71 -3.29
N ILE A 57 9.86 9.48 -2.25
CA ILE A 57 8.83 9.15 -1.27
C ILE A 57 7.53 9.86 -1.66
N PHE A 58 6.43 9.12 -1.65
CA PHE A 58 5.05 9.58 -1.74
C PHE A 58 4.30 9.18 -0.47
N SER A 59 3.15 9.80 -0.23
CA SER A 59 2.38 9.58 1.00
C SER A 59 0.99 9.07 0.72
N THR A 60 0.54 8.15 1.55
CA THR A 60 -0.85 7.77 1.73
C THR A 60 -1.25 8.16 3.14
N ILE A 61 -2.41 8.81 3.32
CA ILE A 61 -2.84 9.40 4.58
C ILE A 61 -4.21 8.89 5.01
N GLY A 62 -4.36 8.56 6.29
CA GLY A 62 -5.63 8.04 6.80
C GLY A 62 -5.58 7.63 8.27
N ILE A 63 -6.69 7.08 8.74
CA ILE A 63 -6.84 6.54 10.09
C ILE A 63 -7.12 5.04 9.99
N HIS A 64 -6.18 4.25 10.48
CA HIS A 64 -6.25 2.80 10.53
C HIS A 64 -7.40 2.33 11.44
N PRO A 65 -8.02 1.17 11.19
CA PRO A 65 -9.09 0.65 12.05
C PRO A 65 -8.72 0.53 13.53
N TYR A 66 -7.45 0.41 13.90
CA TYR A 66 -7.03 0.39 15.31
C TYR A 66 -7.22 1.73 16.03
N ASP A 67 -7.22 2.82 15.29
CA ASP A 67 -7.38 4.20 15.77
C ASP A 67 -8.73 4.81 15.38
N ALA A 68 -9.73 3.96 15.06
CA ALA A 68 -11.05 4.42 14.63
C ALA A 68 -11.74 5.32 15.68
N ASP A 69 -11.45 5.15 16.97
CA ASP A 69 -11.95 5.97 18.07
C ASP A 69 -11.36 7.40 18.10
N LYS A 70 -10.28 7.63 17.37
CA LYS A 70 -9.63 8.94 17.20
C LYS A 70 -10.14 9.73 15.99
N PHE A 71 -11.03 9.12 15.19
CA PHE A 71 -11.58 9.77 14.01
C PHE A 71 -12.75 10.68 14.36
N ASP A 72 -12.57 11.98 14.20
CA ASP A 72 -13.56 13.02 14.44
C ASP A 72 -13.59 14.07 13.30
N ASN A 73 -14.33 15.15 13.49
CA ASN A 73 -14.41 16.24 12.51
C ASN A 73 -13.07 16.97 12.32
N TYR A 74 -12.23 17.03 13.35
CA TYR A 74 -10.89 17.59 13.23
C TYR A 74 -10.00 16.69 12.37
N ALA A 75 -10.03 15.38 12.62
CA ALA A 75 -9.29 14.41 11.81
C ALA A 75 -9.72 14.47 10.34
N LEU A 76 -11.02 14.49 10.07
CA LEU A 76 -11.55 14.61 8.70
C LEU A 76 -11.06 15.91 8.01
N LYS A 77 -11.11 17.05 8.71
CA LYS A 77 -10.62 18.32 8.17
C LYS A 77 -9.13 18.29 7.88
N THR A 78 -8.33 17.79 8.81
CA THR A 78 -6.88 17.67 8.65
C THR A 78 -6.50 16.77 7.48
N LEU A 79 -7.16 15.61 7.32
CA LEU A 79 -6.93 14.76 6.16
C LEU A 79 -7.28 15.45 4.84
N LYS A 80 -8.34 16.27 4.78
CA LYS A 80 -8.67 17.07 3.59
C LYS A 80 -7.55 18.08 3.26
N GLU A 81 -7.05 18.79 4.25
CA GLU A 81 -5.96 19.75 4.09
C GLU A 81 -4.66 19.08 3.63
N LEU A 82 -4.28 17.96 4.25
CA LEU A 82 -3.10 17.18 3.87
C LEU A 82 -3.20 16.64 2.42
N ALA A 83 -4.40 16.24 1.99
CA ALA A 83 -4.63 15.70 0.65
C ALA A 83 -4.40 16.71 -0.49
N GLU A 84 -4.34 18.02 -0.20
CA GLU A 84 -3.97 19.05 -1.17
C GLU A 84 -2.50 18.93 -1.61
N ASN A 85 -1.66 18.30 -0.81
CA ASN A 85 -0.25 18.10 -1.13
C ASN A 85 -0.10 17.19 -2.36
N LYS A 86 0.78 17.61 -3.28
CA LYS A 86 1.03 16.88 -4.54
C LYS A 86 1.64 15.49 -4.32
N LYS A 87 2.27 15.27 -3.16
CA LYS A 87 2.89 13.99 -2.78
C LYS A 87 1.90 13.02 -2.13
N VAL A 88 0.70 13.48 -1.75
CA VAL A 88 -0.35 12.60 -1.24
C VAL A 88 -1.07 11.95 -2.41
N ILE A 89 -0.94 10.63 -2.52
CA ILE A 89 -1.40 9.85 -3.67
C ILE A 89 -2.63 8.99 -3.37
N ALA A 90 -2.99 8.77 -2.10
CA ALA A 90 -4.15 7.98 -1.71
C ALA A 90 -4.68 8.37 -0.32
N ILE A 91 -5.92 7.99 -0.04
CA ILE A 91 -6.50 7.93 1.31
C ILE A 91 -6.34 6.51 1.85
N GLY A 92 -5.62 6.37 2.93
CA GLY A 92 -5.24 5.09 3.58
C GLY A 92 -4.14 5.32 4.63
N GLU A 93 -3.86 4.36 5.44
CA GLU A 93 -4.43 3.04 5.52
C GLU A 93 -5.80 3.09 6.22
N ILE A 94 -6.84 2.63 5.55
CA ILE A 94 -8.22 2.64 6.04
C ILE A 94 -8.83 1.25 5.90
N GLY A 95 -9.85 0.92 6.65
CA GLY A 95 -10.52 -0.37 6.47
C GLY A 95 -11.00 -1.04 7.74
N LEU A 96 -10.87 -2.38 7.79
CA LEU A 96 -11.40 -3.21 8.86
C LEU A 96 -10.38 -4.26 9.33
N ASP A 97 -10.26 -4.42 10.66
CA ASP A 97 -9.49 -5.51 11.29
C ASP A 97 -10.33 -6.23 12.34
N TYR A 98 -10.76 -7.43 12.04
CA TYR A 98 -11.52 -8.26 12.97
C TYR A 98 -10.63 -9.25 13.75
N TYR A 99 -9.35 -9.32 13.41
CA TYR A 99 -8.39 -10.20 14.08
C TYR A 99 -7.94 -9.64 15.44
N ARG A 100 -7.50 -8.37 15.47
CA ARG A 100 -6.91 -7.76 16.69
C ARG A 100 -7.94 -7.30 17.70
N LYS A 101 -9.17 -6.95 17.28
CA LYS A 101 -10.27 -6.49 18.14
C LYS A 101 -9.90 -5.31 19.06
N ILE A 102 -9.12 -4.37 18.55
CA ILE A 102 -8.63 -3.21 19.32
C ILE A 102 -9.75 -2.19 19.50
N THR A 103 -10.53 -1.92 18.44
CA THR A 103 -11.67 -1.00 18.46
C THR A 103 -12.96 -1.73 18.09
N ASP A 104 -14.10 -1.13 18.45
CA ASP A 104 -15.43 -1.69 18.12
C ASP A 104 -15.64 -1.81 16.60
N PHE A 105 -16.16 -2.93 16.13
CA PHE A 105 -16.33 -3.21 14.71
C PHE A 105 -17.35 -2.30 14.03
N THR A 106 -18.38 -1.85 14.77
CA THR A 106 -19.37 -0.89 14.24
C THR A 106 -18.72 0.46 14.02
N LEU A 107 -17.85 0.86 14.94
CA LEU A 107 -17.08 2.08 14.82
C LEU A 107 -16.09 2.00 13.64
N GLN A 108 -15.35 0.88 13.50
CA GLN A 108 -14.45 0.66 12.34
C GLN A 108 -15.22 0.82 11.02
N LYS A 109 -16.40 0.18 10.88
CA LYS A 109 -17.23 0.30 9.68
C LYS A 109 -17.64 1.75 9.39
N LYS A 110 -18.08 2.48 10.41
CA LYS A 110 -18.47 3.89 10.27
C LYS A 110 -17.31 4.76 9.82
N VAL A 111 -16.15 4.60 10.43
CA VAL A 111 -14.93 5.39 10.10
C VAL A 111 -14.42 5.02 8.71
N PHE A 112 -14.45 3.74 8.35
CA PHE A 112 -14.11 3.28 7.01
C PHE A 112 -15.01 3.89 5.94
N GLU A 113 -16.35 3.87 6.14
CA GLU A 113 -17.31 4.51 5.23
C GLU A 113 -16.99 6.01 5.04
N GLN A 114 -16.74 6.74 6.12
CA GLN A 114 -16.42 8.18 6.07
C GLN A 114 -15.14 8.47 5.28
N GLN A 115 -14.10 7.66 5.45
CA GLN A 115 -12.85 7.84 4.73
C GLN A 115 -12.94 7.38 3.26
N LEU A 116 -13.78 6.39 2.93
CA LEU A 116 -14.10 6.06 1.54
C LEU A 116 -14.85 7.20 0.84
N ILE A 117 -15.79 7.85 1.54
CA ILE A 117 -16.50 9.04 1.03
C ILE A 117 -15.50 10.17 0.80
N LEU A 118 -14.59 10.41 1.75
CA LEU A 118 -13.51 11.38 1.59
C LEU A 118 -12.65 11.09 0.35
N SER A 119 -12.23 9.84 0.17
CA SER A 119 -11.46 9.41 -1.00
C SER A 119 -12.19 9.72 -2.31
N LYS A 120 -13.49 9.42 -2.35
CA LYS A 120 -14.38 9.69 -3.50
C LYS A 120 -14.53 11.20 -3.76
N GLU A 121 -14.76 12.02 -2.72
CA GLU A 121 -14.88 13.48 -2.82
C GLU A 121 -13.60 14.12 -3.38
N LEU A 122 -12.44 13.63 -2.97
CA LEU A 122 -11.14 14.13 -3.40
C LEU A 122 -10.68 13.55 -4.75
N GLY A 123 -11.38 12.54 -5.29
CA GLY A 123 -10.95 11.82 -6.49
C GLY A 123 -9.63 11.06 -6.31
N LEU A 124 -9.20 10.82 -5.08
CA LEU A 124 -8.00 10.06 -4.76
C LEU A 124 -8.33 8.57 -4.64
N PRO A 125 -7.41 7.66 -5.01
CA PRO A 125 -7.59 6.26 -4.72
C PRO A 125 -7.54 6.00 -3.21
N PHE A 126 -8.09 4.85 -2.80
CA PHE A 126 -8.00 4.37 -1.43
C PHE A 126 -7.04 3.19 -1.30
N MET A 127 -6.41 3.06 -0.13
CA MET A 127 -5.58 1.93 0.25
C MET A 127 -6.16 1.24 1.47
N ILE A 128 -6.55 -0.03 1.30
CA ILE A 128 -7.37 -0.75 2.28
C ILE A 128 -6.56 -1.77 3.06
N HIS A 129 -6.67 -1.65 4.38
CA HIS A 129 -6.45 -2.72 5.34
C HIS A 129 -7.70 -3.60 5.46
N SER A 130 -7.56 -4.89 5.25
CA SER A 130 -8.65 -5.84 5.46
C SER A 130 -8.10 -7.12 6.08
N ARG A 131 -8.44 -7.38 7.34
CA ARG A 131 -7.98 -8.57 8.04
C ARG A 131 -9.13 -9.29 8.71
N ASP A 132 -9.40 -10.54 8.29
CA ASP A 132 -10.57 -11.32 8.68
C ASP A 132 -11.92 -10.61 8.44
N ALA A 133 -11.95 -9.64 7.50
CA ALA A 133 -13.06 -8.70 7.27
C ALA A 133 -13.44 -8.53 5.78
N CYS A 134 -12.94 -9.38 4.87
CA CYS A 134 -13.03 -9.20 3.43
C CYS A 134 -14.47 -8.93 2.94
N ARG A 135 -15.43 -9.72 3.42
CA ARG A 135 -16.84 -9.60 3.03
C ARG A 135 -17.41 -8.23 3.36
N ASP A 136 -17.30 -7.80 4.61
CA ASP A 136 -17.81 -6.50 5.07
C ASP A 136 -17.09 -5.34 4.35
N THR A 137 -15.78 -5.48 4.12
CA THR A 137 -14.99 -4.51 3.36
C THR A 137 -15.55 -4.34 1.95
N ILE A 138 -15.81 -5.43 1.24
CA ILE A 138 -16.36 -5.40 -0.12
C ILE A 138 -17.79 -4.83 -0.13
N GLU A 139 -18.63 -5.22 0.83
CA GLU A 139 -20.00 -4.72 0.94
C GLU A 139 -20.04 -3.19 1.15
N ILE A 140 -19.15 -2.65 1.99
CA ILE A 140 -19.04 -1.20 2.21
C ILE A 140 -18.59 -0.48 0.95
N ILE A 141 -17.58 -1.00 0.25
CA ILE A 141 -17.11 -0.42 -1.02
C ILE A 141 -18.24 -0.39 -2.05
N LYS A 142 -19.00 -1.48 -2.20
CA LYS A 142 -20.15 -1.57 -3.10
C LYS A 142 -21.24 -0.57 -2.72
N LYS A 143 -21.53 -0.41 -1.42
CA LYS A 143 -22.50 0.57 -0.90
C LYS A 143 -22.10 2.01 -1.26
N ILE A 144 -20.81 2.37 -1.15
CA ILE A 144 -20.30 3.71 -1.47
C ILE A 144 -20.22 3.93 -3.00
N GLY A 145 -20.08 2.85 -3.78
CA GLY A 145 -20.00 2.91 -5.24
C GLY A 145 -18.78 3.67 -5.75
N TYR A 146 -17.62 3.45 -5.11
CA TYR A 146 -16.34 4.00 -5.54
C TYR A 146 -15.30 2.87 -5.61
N PHE A 147 -14.79 2.60 -6.82
CA PHE A 147 -13.97 1.43 -7.12
C PHE A 147 -12.55 1.82 -7.59
N ASN A 148 -11.96 2.82 -6.96
CA ASN A 148 -10.64 3.34 -7.29
C ASN A 148 -9.67 3.12 -6.12
N GLY A 149 -9.07 1.93 -6.01
CA GLY A 149 -8.21 1.63 -4.88
C GLY A 149 -7.55 0.26 -4.91
N VAL A 150 -6.86 -0.06 -3.83
CA VAL A 150 -6.07 -1.26 -3.64
C VAL A 150 -6.32 -1.90 -2.27
N PHE A 151 -6.47 -3.21 -2.23
CA PHE A 151 -6.35 -4.01 -1.02
C PHE A 151 -4.88 -4.29 -0.78
N HIS A 152 -4.28 -3.62 0.22
CA HIS A 152 -2.89 -3.84 0.56
C HIS A 152 -2.71 -5.16 1.31
N SER A 153 -1.50 -5.72 1.23
CA SER A 153 -1.09 -6.95 1.92
C SER A 153 -2.14 -8.06 1.89
N PHE A 154 -2.70 -8.30 0.68
CA PHE A 154 -3.80 -9.24 0.47
C PHE A 154 -3.47 -10.63 1.06
N ASP A 155 -4.37 -11.17 1.89
CA ASP A 155 -4.18 -12.46 2.58
C ASP A 155 -5.45 -13.34 2.55
N TYR A 156 -6.13 -13.36 1.42
CA TYR A 156 -7.32 -14.21 1.21
C TYR A 156 -7.08 -15.23 0.07
N GLY A 157 -8.12 -15.87 -0.41
CA GLY A 157 -8.03 -16.87 -1.46
C GLY A 157 -8.47 -16.41 -2.85
N THR A 158 -8.57 -17.38 -3.75
CA THR A 158 -8.93 -17.15 -5.16
C THR A 158 -10.31 -16.52 -5.32
N LYS A 159 -11.29 -16.95 -4.54
CA LYS A 159 -12.66 -16.41 -4.60
C LYS A 159 -12.71 -14.92 -4.27
N GLU A 160 -12.05 -14.53 -3.19
CA GLU A 160 -12.00 -13.14 -2.75
C GLU A 160 -11.24 -12.25 -3.73
N ILE A 161 -10.11 -12.73 -4.27
CA ILE A 161 -9.34 -11.94 -5.24
C ILE A 161 -10.09 -11.74 -6.56
N GLU A 162 -10.79 -12.76 -7.05
CA GLU A 162 -11.62 -12.66 -8.25
C GLU A 162 -12.75 -11.63 -8.08
N GLU A 163 -13.40 -11.60 -6.91
CA GLU A 163 -14.44 -10.61 -6.60
C GLU A 163 -13.85 -9.18 -6.57
N ILE A 164 -12.71 -8.98 -5.89
CA ILE A 164 -12.04 -7.67 -5.80
C ILE A 164 -11.62 -7.17 -7.20
N ILE A 165 -11.01 -8.03 -7.99
CA ILE A 165 -10.59 -7.69 -9.36
C ILE A 165 -11.79 -7.42 -10.26
N GLY A 166 -12.88 -8.20 -10.11
CA GLY A 166 -14.15 -7.98 -10.82
C GLY A 166 -14.78 -6.63 -10.55
N LEU A 167 -14.52 -6.01 -9.41
CA LEU A 167 -14.91 -4.63 -9.10
C LEU A 167 -13.97 -3.57 -9.73
N GLY A 168 -12.91 -3.98 -10.41
CA GLY A 168 -11.91 -3.09 -11.00
C GLY A 168 -10.79 -2.66 -10.05
N LEU A 169 -10.78 -3.14 -8.82
CA LEU A 169 -9.78 -2.82 -7.80
C LEU A 169 -8.44 -3.53 -8.05
N TYR A 170 -7.43 -3.09 -7.32
CA TYR A 170 -6.09 -3.69 -7.29
C TYR A 170 -5.89 -4.46 -5.99
N VAL A 171 -4.88 -5.33 -5.99
CA VAL A 171 -4.36 -5.98 -4.78
C VAL A 171 -2.85 -5.80 -4.71
N SER A 172 -2.28 -5.80 -3.51
CA SER A 172 -0.83 -5.90 -3.36
C SER A 172 -0.42 -7.14 -2.58
N PHE A 173 0.78 -7.62 -2.87
CA PHE A 173 1.39 -8.75 -2.19
C PHE A 173 2.64 -8.30 -1.43
N SER A 174 2.69 -8.66 -0.15
CA SER A 174 3.81 -8.40 0.74
C SER A 174 4.73 -9.61 0.91
N GLY A 175 5.71 -9.49 1.80
CA GLY A 175 6.59 -10.60 2.17
C GLY A 175 5.87 -11.88 2.59
N MET A 176 4.61 -11.80 3.01
CA MET A 176 3.79 -12.97 3.34
C MET A 176 3.70 -14.00 2.22
N LEU A 177 3.74 -13.56 0.95
CA LEU A 177 3.70 -14.45 -0.21
C LEU A 177 4.81 -15.52 -0.15
N THR A 178 5.95 -15.18 0.45
CA THR A 178 7.12 -16.07 0.58
C THR A 178 7.02 -17.05 1.75
N PHE A 179 6.00 -16.92 2.64
CA PHE A 179 5.95 -17.71 3.87
C PHE A 179 5.45 -19.15 3.61
N LYS A 180 6.03 -20.09 4.36
CA LYS A 180 5.77 -21.53 4.17
C LYS A 180 4.28 -21.90 4.19
N LYS A 181 3.50 -21.34 5.14
CA LYS A 181 2.09 -21.69 5.41
C LYS A 181 1.09 -20.81 4.65
N LYS A 182 1.45 -20.24 3.49
CA LYS A 182 0.60 -19.32 2.71
C LYS A 182 0.23 -19.90 1.34
N GLU A 183 -0.12 -21.20 1.28
CA GLU A 183 -0.51 -21.88 0.04
C GLU A 183 -1.73 -21.22 -0.60
N LYS A 184 -2.78 -20.92 0.22
CA LYS A 184 -4.00 -20.26 -0.26
C LYS A 184 -3.70 -18.90 -0.92
N LEU A 185 -2.80 -18.11 -0.31
CA LEU A 185 -2.35 -16.84 -0.86
C LEU A 185 -1.61 -17.02 -2.20
N ARG A 186 -0.77 -18.04 -2.31
CA ARG A 186 -0.06 -18.33 -3.56
C ARG A 186 -1.00 -18.75 -4.69
N GLU A 187 -2.05 -19.53 -4.40
CA GLU A 187 -3.06 -19.86 -5.41
C GLU A 187 -3.81 -18.59 -5.88
N ALA A 188 -4.16 -17.68 -4.99
CA ALA A 188 -4.72 -16.37 -5.35
C ALA A 188 -3.75 -15.55 -6.21
N ALA A 189 -2.46 -15.53 -5.86
CA ALA A 189 -1.44 -14.83 -6.64
C ALA A 189 -1.22 -15.42 -8.06
N LYS A 190 -1.47 -16.73 -8.26
CA LYS A 190 -1.38 -17.34 -9.58
C LYS A 190 -2.48 -16.89 -10.53
N VAL A 191 -3.70 -16.66 -10.04
CA VAL A 191 -4.86 -16.31 -10.89
C VAL A 191 -5.01 -14.83 -11.15
N VAL A 192 -4.47 -13.94 -10.29
CA VAL A 192 -4.63 -12.50 -10.45
C VAL A 192 -3.95 -11.99 -11.74
N PRO A 193 -4.58 -11.11 -12.54
CA PRO A 193 -3.92 -10.47 -13.68
C PRO A 193 -2.79 -9.53 -13.24
N ILE A 194 -1.67 -9.54 -13.97
CA ILE A 194 -0.52 -8.66 -13.65
C ILE A 194 -0.85 -7.16 -13.80
N GLU A 195 -1.93 -6.84 -14.52
CA GLU A 195 -2.49 -5.49 -14.66
C GLU A 195 -3.21 -4.97 -13.41
N LYS A 196 -3.37 -5.82 -12.40
CA LYS A 196 -4.15 -5.51 -11.18
C LYS A 196 -3.37 -5.77 -9.89
N VAL A 197 -2.03 -5.83 -9.97
CA VAL A 197 -1.20 -6.11 -8.81
C VAL A 197 -0.19 -5.02 -8.52
N PHE A 198 0.18 -4.94 -7.24
CA PHE A 198 1.37 -4.26 -6.74
C PHE A 198 2.18 -5.20 -5.86
N MET A 199 3.46 -4.83 -5.67
CA MET A 199 4.34 -5.44 -4.68
C MET A 199 4.68 -4.41 -3.62
N GLU A 200 4.76 -4.88 -2.38
CA GLU A 200 5.05 -4.04 -1.23
C GLU A 200 5.88 -4.77 -0.19
N THR A 201 6.40 -4.04 0.77
CA THR A 201 7.05 -4.65 1.93
C THR A 201 6.14 -4.76 3.14
N ASP A 202 5.26 -3.80 3.36
CA ASP A 202 4.60 -3.54 4.64
C ASP A 202 5.65 -3.37 5.77
N SER A 203 6.81 -2.81 5.40
CA SER A 203 7.91 -2.63 6.34
C SER A 203 7.56 -1.62 7.44
N PRO A 204 7.99 -1.86 8.67
CA PRO A 204 9.02 -2.79 9.17
C PRO A 204 8.54 -4.24 9.40
N PHE A 205 7.29 -4.55 9.08
CA PHE A 205 6.67 -5.85 9.31
C PHE A 205 6.94 -6.83 8.14
N LEU A 206 6.51 -8.07 8.26
CA LEU A 206 6.36 -9.06 7.20
C LEU A 206 7.62 -9.32 6.35
N ALA A 207 8.85 -9.22 6.92
CA ALA A 207 10.08 -9.45 6.19
C ALA A 207 10.01 -10.75 5.33
N PRO A 208 10.28 -10.66 4.00
CA PRO A 208 10.22 -11.82 3.11
C PRO A 208 11.34 -12.82 3.36
N VAL A 209 11.22 -14.06 2.87
CA VAL A 209 12.36 -14.97 2.76
C VAL A 209 13.31 -14.43 1.69
N PRO A 210 14.65 -14.34 1.96
CA PRO A 210 15.40 -14.95 3.07
C PRO A 210 15.54 -14.05 4.32
N MET A 211 14.90 -12.91 4.38
CA MET A 211 15.10 -11.92 5.45
C MET A 211 14.23 -12.15 6.70
N ARG A 212 13.50 -13.27 6.77
CA ARG A 212 12.67 -13.64 7.95
C ARG A 212 13.43 -13.52 9.26
N GLY A 213 12.74 -12.93 10.27
CA GLY A 213 13.33 -12.71 11.62
C GLY A 213 14.14 -11.42 11.75
N LYS A 214 14.35 -10.69 10.67
CA LYS A 214 14.91 -9.33 10.68
C LYS A 214 13.80 -8.28 10.56
N THR A 215 14.07 -7.05 11.01
CA THR A 215 13.23 -5.89 10.68
C THR A 215 13.17 -5.73 9.16
N ASN A 216 11.97 -5.64 8.62
CA ASN A 216 11.78 -5.46 7.18
C ASN A 216 12.20 -4.05 6.75
N MET A 217 12.58 -3.89 5.50
CA MET A 217 13.01 -2.62 4.91
C MET A 217 12.45 -2.49 3.49
N PRO A 218 12.18 -1.27 3.00
CA PRO A 218 11.66 -1.05 1.64
C PRO A 218 12.50 -1.72 0.54
N ILE A 219 13.82 -1.78 0.70
CA ILE A 219 14.71 -2.45 -0.26
C ILE A 219 14.46 -3.97 -0.39
N TYR A 220 13.77 -4.58 0.57
CA TYR A 220 13.44 -6.01 0.51
C TYR A 220 12.23 -6.32 -0.38
N VAL A 221 11.55 -5.31 -0.92
CA VAL A 221 10.48 -5.49 -1.92
C VAL A 221 10.96 -6.32 -3.10
N LYS A 222 12.25 -6.23 -3.47
CA LYS A 222 12.87 -7.02 -4.54
C LYS A 222 12.65 -8.53 -4.38
N TYR A 223 12.67 -9.03 -3.16
CA TYR A 223 12.41 -10.46 -2.89
C TYR A 223 10.94 -10.83 -3.17
N VAL A 224 10.01 -9.91 -2.95
CA VAL A 224 8.60 -10.12 -3.26
C VAL A 224 8.38 -10.14 -4.77
N TYR A 225 8.95 -9.19 -5.52
CA TYR A 225 8.93 -9.18 -6.99
C TYR A 225 9.47 -10.47 -7.58
N LYS A 226 10.68 -10.86 -7.18
CA LYS A 226 11.32 -12.09 -7.65
C LYS A 226 10.46 -13.32 -7.36
N TYR A 227 9.91 -13.40 -6.14
CA TYR A 227 9.06 -14.52 -5.75
C TYR A 227 7.77 -14.57 -6.59
N PHE A 228 7.10 -13.44 -6.77
CA PHE A 228 5.88 -13.34 -7.56
C PHE A 228 6.13 -13.66 -9.03
N ALA A 229 7.18 -13.11 -9.64
CA ALA A 229 7.54 -13.40 -11.02
C ALA A 229 7.78 -14.91 -11.25
N ASN A 230 8.55 -15.54 -10.36
CA ASN A 230 8.77 -16.98 -10.40
C ASN A 230 7.46 -17.78 -10.23
N LEU A 231 6.59 -17.36 -9.30
CA LEU A 231 5.30 -18.04 -9.05
C LEU A 231 4.37 -17.97 -10.27
N LYS A 232 4.39 -16.84 -10.99
CA LYS A 232 3.61 -16.59 -12.21
C LYS A 232 4.28 -17.13 -13.47
N ASN A 233 5.55 -17.57 -13.38
CA ASN A 233 6.38 -17.96 -14.53
C ASN A 233 6.45 -16.87 -15.60
N ILE A 234 6.71 -15.61 -15.18
CA ILE A 234 6.87 -14.44 -16.05
C ILE A 234 8.26 -13.81 -15.85
N ASP A 235 8.71 -13.04 -16.84
CA ASP A 235 9.95 -12.28 -16.73
C ASP A 235 9.81 -11.18 -15.66
N GLU A 236 10.80 -11.06 -14.78
CA GLU A 236 10.79 -10.04 -13.73
C GLU A 236 10.81 -8.61 -14.31
N LYS A 237 11.44 -8.40 -15.47
CA LYS A 237 11.44 -7.08 -16.14
C LYS A 237 10.05 -6.73 -16.68
N GLU A 238 9.32 -7.72 -17.22
CA GLU A 238 7.93 -7.54 -17.62
C GLU A 238 7.06 -7.12 -16.42
N LEU A 239 7.23 -7.80 -15.28
CA LEU A 239 6.53 -7.45 -14.04
C LEU A 239 6.86 -6.02 -13.59
N HIS A 240 8.13 -5.59 -13.65
CA HIS A 240 8.54 -4.22 -13.28
C HIS A 240 7.82 -3.18 -14.13
N VAL A 241 7.81 -3.37 -15.45
CA VAL A 241 7.14 -2.44 -16.38
C VAL A 241 5.66 -2.36 -16.04
N LYS A 242 5.03 -3.52 -15.86
CA LYS A 242 3.60 -3.61 -15.59
C LYS A 242 3.21 -2.95 -14.25
N ILE A 243 3.99 -3.14 -13.20
CA ILE A 243 3.72 -2.51 -11.90
C ILE A 243 3.87 -0.99 -12.00
N ILE A 244 4.85 -0.47 -12.74
CA ILE A 244 4.98 0.97 -12.95
C ILE A 244 3.73 1.51 -13.69
N GLU A 245 3.28 0.84 -14.75
CA GLU A 245 2.05 1.22 -15.47
C GLU A 245 0.82 1.20 -14.57
N ASN A 246 0.66 0.16 -13.75
CA ASN A 246 -0.42 0.06 -12.77
C ASN A 246 -0.37 1.21 -11.77
N PHE A 247 0.84 1.54 -11.28
CA PHE A 247 1.03 2.60 -10.30
C PHE A 247 0.69 3.97 -10.88
N GLU A 248 1.14 4.27 -12.10
CA GLU A 248 0.78 5.49 -12.84
C GLU A 248 -0.72 5.60 -13.08
N LYS A 249 -1.36 4.47 -13.37
CA LYS A 249 -2.81 4.41 -13.64
C LYS A 249 -3.65 4.64 -12.39
N LEU A 250 -3.29 3.99 -11.27
CA LEU A 250 -4.03 4.13 -10.02
C LEU A 250 -3.67 5.43 -9.30
N PHE A 251 -2.38 5.71 -9.14
CA PHE A 251 -1.86 6.84 -8.38
C PHE A 251 -1.40 7.98 -9.29
N GLY A 252 -2.32 8.59 -10.01
CA GLY A 252 -2.06 9.57 -11.08
C GLY A 252 -1.15 10.73 -10.69
N LYS A 253 -1.16 11.17 -9.42
CA LYS A 253 -0.26 12.23 -8.93
C LYS A 253 1.24 11.84 -9.00
N SER A 254 1.58 10.55 -9.00
CA SER A 254 2.96 10.07 -9.11
C SER A 254 3.46 10.00 -10.56
N LYS A 255 2.59 10.09 -11.54
CA LYS A 255 2.89 9.83 -12.96
C LYS A 255 4.05 10.66 -13.50
N ILE A 256 4.03 11.98 -13.29
CA ILE A 256 5.10 12.88 -13.78
C ILE A 256 6.46 12.48 -13.21
N TYR A 257 6.51 12.11 -11.94
CA TYR A 257 7.74 11.65 -11.30
C TYR A 257 8.26 10.36 -11.93
N LEU A 258 7.39 9.37 -12.13
CA LEU A 258 7.75 8.08 -12.71
C LEU A 258 8.20 8.21 -14.18
N GLU A 259 7.51 9.02 -14.98
CA GLU A 259 7.90 9.33 -16.35
C GLU A 259 9.31 9.96 -16.42
N ASN A 260 9.59 10.94 -15.58
CA ASN A 260 10.90 11.60 -15.53
C ASN A 260 12.00 10.62 -15.08
N THR A 261 11.72 9.78 -14.10
CA THR A 261 12.67 8.76 -13.61
C THR A 261 12.99 7.73 -14.70
N ARG A 262 12.00 7.29 -15.48
CA ARG A 262 12.22 6.38 -16.61
C ARG A 262 13.10 7.02 -17.69
N ARG A 263 12.82 8.28 -18.07
CA ARG A 263 13.61 8.99 -19.07
C ARG A 263 15.08 9.12 -18.65
N GLN A 264 15.34 9.52 -17.41
CA GLN A 264 16.72 9.65 -16.91
C GLN A 264 17.50 8.34 -16.96
N ARG A 265 16.84 7.19 -16.76
CA ARG A 265 17.48 5.86 -16.74
C ARG A 265 17.57 5.17 -18.10
N GLN A 266 16.89 5.67 -19.13
CA GLN A 266 17.06 5.20 -20.52
C GLN A 266 18.33 5.76 -21.19
N TYR A 267 18.95 6.79 -20.61
CA TYR A 267 20.17 7.44 -21.10
C TYR A 267 21.43 7.03 -20.32
N VAL A 268 21.33 6.06 -19.42
CA VAL A 268 22.43 5.43 -18.68
C VAL A 268 22.53 3.95 -19.06
#